data_7acddb59de4bd685c115544c0585ee3c
#
_entry.id   7acddb59de4bd685c115544c0585ee3c
#
_cell.length_a   1.000
_cell.length_b   1.000
_cell.length_c   1.000
_cell.angle_alpha   90.00
_cell.angle_beta   90.00
_cell.angle_gamma   90.00
#
_symmetry.space_group_name_H-M   'P 1'
#
loop_
_entity.id
_entity.type
_entity.pdbx_description
1 polymer ?
#
loop_
_entity_poly.entity_id
_entity_poly.type
_entity_poly.pdbx_seq_one_letter_code
_entity_poly.pdbx_strand_id
1 'polypeptide(L)'
;MKNMSRPALMLSGALLFSLGLATGLTAQTLTDSPQRAEQKRTDLSGTPNMEVIASIVELKPGQSSNLHVHHGVEAFHVLQGAMVQAPGKDASMMPTGLTGLNLRDVQHGSFKVVGDIPLKLFTVHIVDKNAPLYDFVK
;
A
#
# COMPACT_ATOMS: atom_id res chain seq x y z
N MET A 1 -21.90 -46.50 -65.66
CA MET A 1 -21.49 -46.72 -64.25
C MET A 1 -20.80 -45.44 -63.80
N LYS A 2 -21.48 -44.57 -63.01
CA LYS A 2 -20.96 -43.26 -62.51
C LYS A 2 -20.73 -43.39 -61.02
N ASN A 3 -19.44 -43.34 -60.60
CA ASN A 3 -19.05 -43.26 -59.25
C ASN A 3 -19.31 -41.85 -58.73
N MET A 4 -20.21 -41.72 -57.79
CA MET A 4 -20.43 -40.49 -57.01
C MET A 4 -19.60 -40.54 -55.72
N SER A 5 -18.52 -39.76 -55.69
CA SER A 5 -17.73 -39.51 -54.50
C SER A 5 -18.42 -38.49 -53.60
N ARG A 6 -18.67 -38.89 -52.39
CA ARG A 6 -19.22 -38.03 -51.32
C ARG A 6 -18.12 -37.08 -50.79
N PRO A 7 -18.37 -35.79 -50.61
CA PRO A 7 -17.43 -34.95 -49.91
C PRO A 7 -17.54 -35.16 -48.37
N ALA A 8 -16.39 -35.37 -47.75
CA ALA A 8 -16.25 -35.43 -46.32
C ALA A 8 -16.39 -34.01 -45.73
N LEU A 9 -17.35 -33.84 -44.85
CA LEU A 9 -17.56 -32.60 -44.08
C LEU A 9 -16.52 -32.56 -42.95
N MET A 10 -15.47 -31.75 -43.12
CA MET A 10 -14.55 -31.47 -42.04
C MET A 10 -15.18 -30.47 -41.08
N LEU A 11 -15.55 -30.92 -39.87
CA LEU A 11 -15.99 -30.12 -38.80
C LEU A 11 -14.74 -29.52 -38.13
N SER A 12 -14.41 -28.29 -38.46
CA SER A 12 -13.36 -27.52 -37.75
C SER A 12 -13.90 -27.07 -36.41
N GLY A 13 -13.56 -27.81 -35.35
CA GLY A 13 -13.80 -27.39 -34.00
C GLY A 13 -12.89 -26.22 -33.62
N ALA A 14 -13.41 -25.03 -33.63
CA ALA A 14 -12.73 -23.88 -33.05
C ALA A 14 -12.74 -24.00 -31.53
N LEU A 15 -11.58 -24.36 -30.97
CA LEU A 15 -11.35 -24.31 -29.52
C LEU A 15 -11.22 -22.84 -29.12
N LEU A 16 -12.28 -22.27 -28.61
CA LEU A 16 -12.23 -20.95 -27.96
C LEU A 16 -11.51 -21.10 -26.60
N PHE A 17 -10.21 -20.81 -26.62
CA PHE A 17 -9.47 -20.54 -25.38
C PHE A 17 -9.93 -19.17 -24.85
N SER A 18 -10.87 -19.17 -23.93
CA SER A 18 -11.13 -18.00 -23.11
C SER A 18 -9.96 -17.86 -22.14
N LEU A 19 -8.98 -17.00 -22.48
CA LEU A 19 -8.06 -16.46 -21.49
C LEU A 19 -8.91 -15.63 -20.52
N GLY A 20 -9.26 -16.23 -19.39
CA GLY A 20 -9.74 -15.51 -18.24
C GLY A 20 -8.60 -14.63 -17.76
N LEU A 21 -8.59 -13.35 -18.14
CA LEU A 21 -7.84 -12.33 -17.43
C LEU A 21 -8.43 -12.28 -16.02
N ALA A 22 -7.86 -13.05 -15.11
CA ALA A 22 -8.02 -12.80 -13.69
C ALA A 22 -7.30 -11.48 -13.41
N THR A 23 -7.99 -10.36 -13.61
CA THR A 23 -7.62 -9.11 -12.98
C THR A 23 -7.74 -9.34 -11.49
N GLY A 24 -6.62 -9.70 -10.87
CA GLY A 24 -6.47 -9.64 -9.43
C GLY A 24 -6.60 -8.17 -9.03
N LEU A 25 -7.82 -7.70 -8.91
CA LEU A 25 -8.15 -6.60 -8.03
C LEU A 25 -7.78 -7.12 -6.63
N THR A 26 -6.52 -6.92 -6.24
CA THR A 26 -6.20 -6.87 -4.83
C THR A 26 -7.07 -5.75 -4.31
N ALA A 27 -8.22 -6.11 -3.73
CA ALA A 27 -8.96 -5.19 -2.91
C ALA A 27 -7.92 -4.69 -1.90
N GLN A 28 -7.49 -3.44 -2.08
CA GLN A 28 -6.73 -2.74 -1.07
C GLN A 28 -7.63 -2.77 0.14
N THR A 29 -7.37 -3.71 1.02
CA THR A 29 -8.17 -3.87 2.22
C THR A 29 -8.06 -2.56 2.98
N LEU A 30 -9.10 -2.19 3.73
CA LEU A 30 -9.18 -1.02 4.63
C LEU A 30 -8.06 -1.02 5.71
N THR A 31 -6.99 -1.75 5.47
CA THR A 31 -5.87 -2.09 6.34
C THR A 31 -4.54 -1.56 5.83
N ASP A 32 -4.58 -0.70 4.80
CA ASP A 32 -3.40 -0.06 4.22
C ASP A 32 -3.73 1.38 3.80
N SER A 33 -2.71 2.23 3.70
CA SER A 33 -2.85 3.61 3.26
C SER A 33 -2.75 3.72 1.74
N PRO A 34 -3.69 4.39 1.05
CA PRO A 34 -3.62 4.60 -0.39
C PRO A 34 -2.45 5.53 -0.81
N GLN A 35 -1.83 6.23 0.15
CA GLN A 35 -0.68 7.09 -0.06
C GLN A 35 0.65 6.34 0.03
N ARG A 36 0.62 5.05 0.41
CA ARG A 36 1.80 4.20 0.56
C ARG A 36 2.09 3.41 -0.71
N ALA A 37 3.31 3.45 -1.16
CA ALA A 37 3.83 2.59 -2.23
C ALA A 37 4.89 1.65 -1.65
N GLU A 38 4.56 0.38 -1.53
CA GLU A 38 5.50 -0.65 -1.07
C GLU A 38 6.66 -0.78 -2.04
N GLN A 39 7.87 -0.77 -1.51
CA GLN A 39 9.12 -0.93 -2.28
C GLN A 39 9.69 -2.33 -2.13
N LYS A 40 9.70 -2.84 -0.91
CA LYS A 40 10.25 -4.15 -0.57
C LYS A 40 9.54 -4.74 0.64
N ARG A 41 9.44 -6.07 0.65
CA ARG A 41 8.92 -6.86 1.78
C ARG A 41 9.76 -8.12 1.94
N THR A 42 10.03 -8.49 3.18
CA THR A 42 10.70 -9.75 3.51
C THR A 42 10.33 -10.20 4.91
N ASP A 43 10.44 -11.49 5.16
CA ASP A 43 10.32 -12.04 6.50
C ASP A 43 11.46 -11.55 7.40
N LEU A 44 11.15 -11.26 8.66
CA LEU A 44 12.17 -10.94 9.65
C LEU A 44 12.85 -12.23 10.13
N SER A 45 14.14 -12.38 9.81
CA SER A 45 14.91 -13.55 10.22
C SER A 45 14.92 -13.72 11.74
N GLY A 46 14.70 -14.95 12.21
CA GLY A 46 14.66 -15.26 13.64
C GLY A 46 13.33 -15.00 14.35
N THR A 47 12.34 -14.44 13.66
CA THR A 47 11.00 -14.16 14.20
C THR A 47 9.92 -14.61 13.21
N PRO A 48 9.40 -15.84 13.31
CA PRO A 48 8.60 -16.47 12.25
C PRO A 48 7.31 -15.75 11.88
N ASN A 49 6.78 -14.93 12.77
CA ASN A 49 5.50 -14.21 12.55
C ASN A 49 5.66 -12.73 12.25
N MET A 50 6.87 -12.25 11.99
CA MET A 50 7.13 -10.85 11.69
C MET A 50 7.70 -10.66 10.29
N GLU A 51 7.48 -9.48 9.74
CA GLU A 51 8.00 -9.06 8.45
C GLU A 51 8.52 -7.62 8.49
N VAL A 52 9.37 -7.32 7.53
CA VAL A 52 9.91 -5.98 7.28
C VAL A 52 9.36 -5.46 5.98
N ILE A 53 8.77 -4.27 6.00
CA ILE A 53 8.18 -3.62 4.83
C ILE A 53 8.80 -2.23 4.67
N ALA A 54 9.49 -2.01 3.56
CA ALA A 54 9.99 -0.69 3.18
C ALA A 54 9.05 -0.03 2.17
N SER A 55 8.69 1.24 2.39
CA SER A 55 7.73 1.96 1.57
C SER A 55 8.11 3.43 1.37
N ILE A 56 7.57 4.02 0.32
CA ILE A 56 7.46 5.46 0.16
C ILE A 56 6.02 5.86 0.43
N VAL A 57 5.84 6.86 1.28
CA VAL A 57 4.54 7.49 1.53
C VAL A 57 4.57 8.89 0.95
N GLU A 58 3.57 9.24 0.15
CA GLU A 58 3.41 10.58 -0.39
C GLU A 58 2.01 11.11 -0.06
N LEU A 59 1.95 12.18 0.72
CA LEU A 59 0.72 12.92 0.99
C LEU A 59 0.78 14.25 0.23
N LYS A 60 -0.11 14.40 -0.73
CA LYS A 60 -0.28 15.66 -1.48
C LYS A 60 -0.98 16.72 -0.62
N PRO A 61 -0.85 18.00 -0.96
CA PRO A 61 -1.64 19.06 -0.33
C PRO A 61 -3.13 18.71 -0.25
N GLY A 62 -3.71 18.87 0.94
CA GLY A 62 -5.07 18.50 1.25
C GLY A 62 -5.30 17.05 1.67
N GLN A 63 -4.35 16.14 1.49
CA GLN A 63 -4.44 14.77 1.99
C GLN A 63 -4.07 14.66 3.46
N SER A 64 -4.62 13.65 4.12
CA SER A 64 -4.44 13.41 5.56
C SER A 64 -3.80 12.06 5.82
N SER A 65 -2.97 12.00 6.85
CA SER A 65 -2.66 10.77 7.56
C SER A 65 -3.72 10.58 8.63
N ASN A 66 -4.55 9.56 8.50
CA ASN A 66 -5.57 9.26 9.50
C ASN A 66 -4.95 8.68 10.77
N LEU A 67 -5.64 8.83 11.90
CA LEU A 67 -5.21 8.24 13.18
C LEU A 67 -5.22 6.71 13.09
N HIS A 68 -4.09 6.08 13.41
CA HIS A 68 -3.92 4.63 13.31
C HIS A 68 -2.85 4.12 14.28
N VAL A 69 -2.75 2.80 14.36
CA VAL A 69 -1.64 2.08 15.01
C VAL A 69 -1.03 1.09 14.02
N HIS A 70 0.19 0.64 14.31
CA HIS A 70 0.81 -0.53 13.68
C HIS A 70 1.04 -1.60 14.73
N HIS A 71 0.79 -2.88 14.40
CA HIS A 71 1.12 -4.03 15.24
C HIS A 71 2.61 -4.36 15.12
N GLY A 72 3.44 -3.38 15.43
CA GLY A 72 4.89 -3.40 15.32
C GLY A 72 5.47 -2.00 15.37
N VAL A 73 6.70 -1.84 14.94
CA VAL A 73 7.40 -0.55 14.93
C VAL A 73 7.46 -0.01 13.51
N GLU A 74 7.18 1.26 13.35
CA GLU A 74 7.49 2.01 12.14
C GLU A 74 8.65 2.97 12.40
N ALA A 75 9.72 2.86 11.60
CA ALA A 75 10.73 3.91 11.48
C ALA A 75 10.38 4.77 10.26
N PHE A 76 10.47 6.08 10.38
CA PHE A 76 10.28 6.98 9.23
C PHE A 76 11.39 8.00 9.11
N HIS A 77 11.64 8.42 7.87
CA HIS A 77 12.52 9.52 7.52
C HIS A 77 11.85 10.43 6.50
N VAL A 78 11.84 11.73 6.78
CA VAL A 78 11.23 12.73 5.89
C VAL A 78 12.16 13.02 4.72
N LEU A 79 11.79 12.55 3.54
CA LEU A 79 12.51 12.81 2.29
C LEU A 79 12.24 14.21 1.76
N GLN A 80 11.00 14.67 1.89
CA GLN A 80 10.55 16.01 1.53
C GLN A 80 9.58 16.53 2.57
N GLY A 81 9.98 17.59 3.26
CA GLY A 81 9.18 18.24 4.28
C GLY A 81 8.02 19.03 3.71
N ALA A 82 6.99 19.22 4.53
CA ALA A 82 5.81 20.00 4.20
C ALA A 82 5.20 20.63 5.44
N MET A 83 4.33 21.63 5.24
CA MET A 83 3.47 22.14 6.30
C MET A 83 2.37 21.11 6.60
N VAL A 84 2.22 20.77 7.85
CA VAL A 84 1.21 19.83 8.34
C VAL A 84 0.38 20.49 9.45
N GLN A 85 -0.86 20.07 9.58
CA GLN A 85 -1.78 20.58 10.59
C GLN A 85 -2.53 19.42 11.25
N ALA A 86 -2.33 19.25 12.54
CA ALA A 86 -3.14 18.37 13.37
C ALA A 86 -4.48 19.04 13.74
N PRO A 87 -5.54 18.27 14.05
CA PRO A 87 -6.83 18.82 14.45
C PRO A 87 -6.71 19.79 15.65
N GLY A 88 -7.28 20.99 15.48
CA GLY A 88 -7.28 22.02 16.53
C GLY A 88 -5.90 22.63 16.86
N LYS A 89 -4.91 22.43 16.00
CA LYS A 89 -3.58 23.02 16.14
C LYS A 89 -3.25 23.93 14.97
N ASP A 90 -2.33 24.85 15.17
CA ASP A 90 -1.76 25.62 14.09
C ASP A 90 -0.91 24.74 13.18
N ALA A 91 -0.79 25.16 11.91
CA ALA A 91 0.09 24.48 10.97
C ALA A 91 1.56 24.62 11.38
N SER A 92 2.31 23.55 11.27
CA SER A 92 3.74 23.51 11.59
C SER A 92 4.53 22.79 10.49
N MET A 93 5.82 23.12 10.42
CA MET A 93 6.71 22.45 9.46
C MET A 93 7.10 21.06 9.98
N MET A 94 6.90 20.03 9.16
CA MET A 94 7.57 18.75 9.27
C MET A 94 8.80 18.80 8.35
N PRO A 95 10.02 19.01 8.90
CA PRO A 95 11.17 19.33 8.05
C PRO A 95 11.75 18.11 7.36
N THR A 96 12.33 18.32 6.17
CA THR A 96 13.19 17.32 5.52
C THR A 96 14.32 16.88 6.45
N GLY A 97 14.60 15.59 6.50
CA GLY A 97 15.61 14.99 7.38
C GLY A 97 15.09 14.59 8.77
N LEU A 98 13.87 14.99 9.15
CA LEU A 98 13.26 14.51 10.38
C LEU A 98 13.17 12.97 10.35
N THR A 99 13.59 12.35 11.44
CA THR A 99 13.50 10.89 11.63
C THR A 99 12.78 10.59 12.94
N GLY A 100 11.93 9.56 12.94
CA GLY A 100 11.21 9.16 14.14
C GLY A 100 10.87 7.68 14.15
N LEU A 101 10.33 7.27 15.28
CA LEU A 101 9.82 5.92 15.51
C LEU A 101 8.38 6.03 16.05
N ASN A 102 7.48 5.30 15.41
CA ASN A 102 6.16 5.02 15.93
C ASN A 102 6.19 3.63 16.55
N LEU A 103 5.91 3.55 17.84
CA LEU A 103 6.01 2.31 18.59
C LEU A 103 4.77 1.43 18.39
N ARG A 104 4.93 0.13 18.65
CA ARG A 104 3.86 -0.86 18.58
C ARG A 104 2.62 -0.40 19.35
N ASP A 105 1.47 -0.44 18.68
CA ASP A 105 0.13 -0.17 19.22
C ASP A 105 -0.04 1.25 19.81
N VAL A 106 0.90 2.17 19.53
CA VAL A 106 0.78 3.58 19.89
C VAL A 106 0.13 4.36 18.77
N GLN A 107 -0.97 5.06 19.07
CA GLN A 107 -1.71 5.89 18.11
C GLN A 107 -0.85 7.03 17.57
N HIS A 108 -0.85 7.22 16.25
CA HIS A 108 -0.12 8.30 15.58
C HIS A 108 -0.81 8.66 14.25
N GLY A 109 -0.24 9.65 13.54
CA GLY A 109 -0.89 10.25 12.38
C GLY A 109 -1.78 11.41 12.80
N SER A 110 -3.02 11.46 12.29
CA SER A 110 -4.00 12.52 12.57
C SER A 110 -3.51 13.92 12.22
N PHE A 111 -3.00 14.08 10.99
CA PHE A 111 -2.63 15.40 10.46
C PHE A 111 -2.98 15.49 8.97
N LYS A 112 -3.12 16.72 8.49
CA LYS A 112 -3.35 17.05 7.09
C LYS A 112 -2.16 17.82 6.54
N VAL A 113 -1.75 17.53 5.32
CA VAL A 113 -0.78 18.36 4.60
C VAL A 113 -1.47 19.62 4.13
N VAL A 114 -0.91 20.79 4.48
CA VAL A 114 -1.40 22.12 4.09
C VAL A 114 -0.33 22.85 3.27
N GLY A 115 -0.73 23.90 2.54
CA GLY A 115 0.19 24.56 1.61
C GLY A 115 0.29 23.83 0.28
N ASP A 116 1.38 24.02 -0.47
CA ASP A 116 1.50 23.60 -1.87
C ASP A 116 2.52 22.48 -2.10
N ILE A 117 3.24 22.08 -1.06
CA ILE A 117 4.32 21.09 -1.14
C ILE A 117 3.84 19.74 -0.58
N PRO A 118 3.96 18.63 -1.33
CA PRO A 118 3.65 17.31 -0.80
C PRO A 118 4.68 16.85 0.25
N LEU A 119 4.20 16.15 1.29
CA LEU A 119 5.05 15.45 2.24
C LEU A 119 5.46 14.10 1.64
N LYS A 120 6.77 13.78 1.70
CA LYS A 120 7.28 12.46 1.31
C LYS A 120 8.08 11.84 2.44
N LEU A 121 7.77 10.59 2.74
CA LEU A 121 8.45 9.81 3.77
C LEU A 121 9.02 8.53 3.15
N PHE A 122 10.18 8.13 3.62
CA PHE A 122 10.60 6.73 3.56
C PHE A 122 10.22 6.08 4.88
N THR A 123 9.54 4.93 4.84
CA THR A 123 9.12 4.21 6.03
C THR A 123 9.60 2.78 6.00
N VAL A 124 9.95 2.25 7.19
CA VAL A 124 10.25 0.84 7.41
C VAL A 124 9.38 0.34 8.55
N HIS A 125 8.51 -0.59 8.24
CA HIS A 125 7.68 -1.27 9.24
C HIS A 125 8.29 -2.61 9.59
N ILE A 126 8.37 -2.92 10.87
CA ILE A 126 8.69 -4.24 11.42
C ILE A 126 7.46 -4.67 12.21
N VAL A 127 6.63 -5.51 11.59
CA VAL A 127 5.25 -5.74 12.03
C VAL A 127 4.85 -7.21 11.96
N ASP A 128 3.76 -7.54 12.62
CA ASP A 128 3.18 -8.88 12.60
C ASP A 128 2.60 -9.20 11.21
N LYS A 129 2.94 -10.35 10.63
CA LYS A 129 2.58 -10.76 9.26
C LYS A 129 1.08 -10.89 8.99
N ASN A 130 0.30 -11.23 9.99
CA ASN A 130 -1.12 -11.53 9.85
C ASN A 130 -2.01 -10.42 10.44
N ALA A 131 -1.43 -9.28 10.75
CA ALA A 131 -2.14 -8.10 11.23
C ALA A 131 -2.30 -7.05 10.12
N PRO A 132 -3.29 -6.16 10.20
CA PRO A 132 -3.38 -4.99 9.35
C PRO A 132 -2.11 -4.15 9.47
N LEU A 133 -1.57 -3.69 8.32
CA LEU A 133 -0.43 -2.75 8.38
C LEU A 133 -0.85 -1.42 9.01
N TYR A 134 -2.04 -0.94 8.67
CA TYR A 134 -2.70 0.22 9.29
C TYR A 134 -3.99 -0.24 9.98
N ASP A 135 -4.04 -0.19 11.29
CA ASP A 135 -5.27 -0.38 12.05
C ASP A 135 -5.82 1.01 12.44
N PHE A 136 -6.85 1.46 11.70
CA PHE A 136 -7.40 2.80 11.82
C PHE A 136 -8.27 2.92 13.07
N VAL A 137 -7.99 3.94 13.88
CA VAL A 137 -8.79 4.27 15.06
C VAL A 137 -10.06 4.99 14.62
N LYS A 138 -11.20 4.53 15.13
CA LYS A 138 -12.53 5.10 14.87
C LYS A 138 -12.86 6.25 15.81
#